data_64b453a6322654196c4fb9f4eb069a18
#
_entry.id   64b453a6322654196c4fb9f4eb069a18
#
_cell.length_a   1.000
_cell.length_b   1.000
_cell.length_c   1.000
_cell.angle_alpha   90.00
_cell.angle_beta   90.00
_cell.angle_gamma   90.00
#
_symmetry.space_group_name_H-M   'P 1'
#
loop_
_entity.id
_entity.type
_entity.pdbx_description
1 polymer ?
#
loop_
_entity_poly.entity_id
_entity_poly.type
_entity_poly.pdbx_seq_one_letter_code
_entity_poly.pdbx_strand_id
1 'polypeptide(L)'
;VTQDRTQHSSWALYKRLLAYVKPHWVSFTLAIVGYALYAASSTALAEMMKRLIDGIQNPDASFRLLLPLFVVGMFAARGLGTFLGTYFMSNVARNVVHSLRCNVFNHMLHLPGRFFDAHSSGHLISRVTYHVEQVTGAATNAITILLREGLFVIGLLSYLLWTNWMLTLLFLGVTPLIAGVVSYASKRFRRISQRIQHSMGDVTHVASEALTGYRVVRTHGAEAYEKARFAKASEYNRQQKMKEALTKAISTPVIQLMIAVSLAVLVWLAMSPAMMADMTPGEFVAFITAASLMAKPVRQLTEINSEIQKGIAAADELFGLLNVPAEPDEGTLEPQRLEGRVEFEGVRFRYGEDQPEVLKGIDQVIAPGEMVAIVGRSGSGKSTLVGLLPRFYRPTGGRVLIDGVPIDDYRLAPLRRQIALVSQQVTLFNASIADNIAYGVPQADRVAIEAAARAAYAHEFIERMPNGYDTLVGDNGVMLSGGQRQRLAIARAIFKDAPLLILDEATSALDTESERYIQAALEVVCRGRTTLVIAHRLSTIERADRILVMEQGQVVEQGTHAELIARDGAYAALHRLQFQEASTA
;
A
#
# COMPACT_ATOMS: atom_id res chain seq x y z
N VAL A 1 10.85 -17.11 7.13
CA VAL A 1 11.78 -16.43 6.22
C VAL A 1 12.34 -15.24 6.97
N THR A 2 13.49 -15.40 7.60
CA THR A 2 14.31 -14.32 8.13
C THR A 2 14.81 -13.53 6.94
N GLN A 3 14.07 -12.46 6.54
CA GLN A 3 14.56 -11.49 5.59
C GLN A 3 15.85 -10.89 6.16
N ASP A 4 16.93 -11.14 5.45
CA ASP A 4 18.18 -10.41 5.56
C ASP A 4 17.83 -8.92 5.36
N ARG A 5 17.61 -8.20 6.47
CA ARG A 5 17.39 -6.75 6.47
C ARG A 5 18.75 -6.14 6.10
N THR A 6 19.04 -6.10 4.81
CA THR A 6 20.04 -5.18 4.29
C THR A 6 19.60 -3.78 4.74
N GLN A 7 20.20 -3.29 5.82
CA GLN A 7 20.02 -1.91 6.29
C GLN A 7 20.50 -1.01 5.15
N HIS A 8 19.58 -0.65 4.26
CA HIS A 8 19.86 0.40 3.31
C HIS A 8 20.25 1.63 4.10
N SER A 9 21.42 2.19 3.80
CA SER A 9 21.85 3.45 4.39
C SER A 9 20.70 4.44 4.30
N SER A 10 20.30 5.04 5.42
CA SER A 10 19.23 6.06 5.49
C SER A 10 19.38 7.12 4.40
N TRP A 11 20.63 7.39 4.00
CA TRP A 11 20.98 8.32 2.94
C TRP A 11 20.58 7.80 1.53
N ALA A 12 20.72 6.50 1.26
CA ALA A 12 20.32 5.91 -0.02
C ALA A 12 18.80 5.98 -0.23
N LEU A 13 18.02 5.72 0.83
CA LEU A 13 16.55 5.86 0.83
C LEU A 13 16.14 7.31 0.56
N TYR A 14 16.82 8.26 1.22
CA TYR A 14 16.55 9.68 1.03
C TYR A 14 16.87 10.14 -0.40
N LYS A 15 17.95 9.67 -0.97
CA LYS A 15 18.34 9.95 -2.37
C LYS A 15 17.32 9.41 -3.38
N ARG A 16 16.76 8.21 -3.14
CA ARG A 16 15.66 7.67 -3.97
C ARG A 16 14.39 8.52 -3.89
N LEU A 17 14.04 9.02 -2.69
CA LEU A 17 12.90 9.94 -2.52
C LEU A 17 13.12 11.28 -3.24
N LEU A 18 14.32 11.85 -3.15
CA LEU A 18 14.67 13.08 -3.86
C LEU A 18 14.58 12.93 -5.39
N ALA A 19 14.81 11.73 -5.92
CA ALA A 19 14.65 11.49 -7.35
C ALA A 19 13.21 11.75 -7.85
N TYR A 20 12.18 11.52 -6.99
CA TYR A 20 10.79 11.85 -7.32
C TYR A 20 10.49 13.36 -7.28
N VAL A 21 11.32 14.15 -6.61
CA VAL A 21 11.20 15.62 -6.59
C VAL A 21 11.78 16.24 -7.87
N LYS A 22 12.77 15.59 -8.49
CA LYS A 22 13.49 16.09 -9.67
C LYS A 22 12.59 16.55 -10.83
N PRO A 23 11.50 15.84 -11.22
CA PRO A 23 10.60 16.30 -12.28
C PRO A 23 9.86 17.61 -11.94
N HIS A 24 9.74 17.95 -10.65
CA HIS A 24 9.00 19.10 -10.15
C HIS A 24 9.90 20.25 -9.69
N TRP A 25 11.11 20.34 -10.27
CA TRP A 25 12.13 21.29 -9.87
C TRP A 25 11.68 22.77 -9.93
N VAL A 26 10.81 23.12 -10.89
CA VAL A 26 10.28 24.50 -11.03
C VAL A 26 9.45 24.87 -9.80
N SER A 27 8.49 24.01 -9.40
CA SER A 27 7.69 24.22 -8.19
C SER A 27 8.57 24.23 -6.94
N PHE A 28 9.58 23.37 -6.88
CA PHE A 28 10.53 23.32 -5.77
C PHE A 28 11.34 24.62 -5.64
N THR A 29 11.82 25.15 -6.76
CA THR A 29 12.58 26.44 -6.78
C THR A 29 11.67 27.61 -6.38
N LEU A 30 10.42 27.67 -6.87
CA LEU A 30 9.46 28.68 -6.47
C LEU A 30 9.14 28.61 -4.96
N ALA A 31 9.09 27.41 -4.40
CA ALA A 31 8.93 27.22 -2.95
C ALA A 31 10.13 27.78 -2.17
N ILE A 32 11.36 27.53 -2.64
CA ILE A 32 12.57 28.09 -2.01
C ILE A 32 12.58 29.63 -2.07
N VAL A 33 12.23 30.22 -3.22
CA VAL A 33 12.11 31.68 -3.37
C VAL A 33 11.05 32.22 -2.40
N GLY A 34 9.90 31.55 -2.28
CA GLY A 34 8.87 31.88 -1.31
C GLY A 34 9.37 31.86 0.13
N TYR A 35 10.09 30.81 0.52
CA TYR A 35 10.67 30.72 1.89
C TYR A 35 11.80 31.73 2.12
N ALA A 36 12.60 32.05 1.11
CA ALA A 36 13.61 33.11 1.21
C ALA A 36 12.95 34.48 1.40
N LEU A 37 11.88 34.78 0.68
CA LEU A 37 11.09 36.01 0.85
C LEU A 37 10.44 36.07 2.25
N TYR A 38 9.90 34.94 2.73
CA TYR A 38 9.39 34.81 4.10
C TYR A 38 10.48 35.09 5.15
N ALA A 39 11.66 34.48 4.99
CA ALA A 39 12.77 34.65 5.89
C ALA A 39 13.26 36.10 5.92
N ALA A 40 13.50 36.71 4.77
CA ALA A 40 13.92 38.08 4.63
C ALA A 40 12.92 39.07 5.25
N SER A 41 11.63 38.93 4.92
CA SER A 41 10.59 39.81 5.50
C SER A 41 10.37 39.57 6.99
N SER A 42 10.59 38.36 7.50
CA SER A 42 10.50 38.07 8.94
C SER A 42 11.69 38.61 9.70
N THR A 43 12.89 38.60 9.11
CA THR A 43 14.08 39.22 9.69
C THR A 43 13.96 40.75 9.70
N ALA A 44 13.34 41.36 8.68
CA ALA A 44 13.07 42.79 8.60
C ALA A 44 12.19 43.32 9.74
N LEU A 45 11.49 42.43 10.48
CA LEU A 45 10.76 42.80 11.70
C LEU A 45 11.70 43.38 12.80
N ALA A 46 12.91 42.82 12.93
CA ALA A 46 13.90 43.33 13.88
C ALA A 46 14.39 44.74 13.45
N GLU A 47 14.68 44.91 12.17
CA GLU A 47 15.05 46.21 11.59
C GLU A 47 13.91 47.24 11.73
N MET A 48 12.67 46.83 11.58
CA MET A 48 11.51 47.68 11.84
C MET A 48 11.48 48.17 13.27
N MET A 49 11.76 47.30 14.26
CA MET A 49 11.84 47.70 15.67
C MET A 49 12.95 48.72 15.91
N LYS A 50 14.14 48.55 15.30
CA LYS A 50 15.21 49.55 15.33
C LYS A 50 14.71 50.91 14.86
N ARG A 51 14.19 50.97 13.63
CA ARG A 51 13.71 52.22 13.02
C ARG A 51 12.57 52.86 13.80
N LEU A 52 11.68 52.08 14.39
CA LEU A 52 10.58 52.58 15.22
C LEU A 52 11.13 53.32 16.46
N ILE A 53 12.08 52.72 17.20
CA ILE A 53 12.63 53.29 18.43
C ILE A 53 13.49 54.53 18.12
N ASP A 54 14.38 54.43 17.12
CA ASP A 54 15.26 55.53 16.74
C ASP A 54 14.43 56.72 16.16
N GLY A 55 13.36 56.45 15.43
CA GLY A 55 12.48 57.46 14.86
C GLY A 55 11.54 58.13 15.87
N ILE A 56 11.22 57.49 17.00
CA ILE A 56 10.49 58.13 18.12
C ILE A 56 11.40 59.18 18.78
N GLN A 57 12.71 58.93 18.87
CA GLN A 57 13.66 59.84 19.47
C GLN A 57 13.94 61.06 18.56
N ASN A 58 13.95 60.87 17.24
CA ASN A 58 14.18 61.92 16.24
C ASN A 58 13.06 61.93 15.19
N PRO A 59 11.87 62.50 15.48
CA PRO A 59 10.72 62.47 14.61
C PRO A 59 10.92 63.34 13.37
N ASP A 60 11.05 62.69 12.20
CA ASP A 60 11.04 63.34 10.88
C ASP A 60 9.66 63.16 10.24
N ALA A 61 9.19 64.19 9.48
CA ALA A 61 7.89 64.21 8.84
C ALA A 61 7.71 63.04 7.83
N SER A 62 8.78 62.66 7.14
CA SER A 62 8.84 61.54 6.22
C SER A 62 8.65 60.19 6.95
N PHE A 63 9.10 60.10 8.18
CA PHE A 63 9.02 58.87 8.99
C PHE A 63 7.58 58.47 9.30
N ARG A 64 6.69 59.43 9.54
CA ARG A 64 5.26 59.15 9.82
C ARG A 64 4.54 58.49 8.66
N LEU A 65 4.95 58.72 7.42
CA LEU A 65 4.33 58.12 6.24
C LEU A 65 5.05 56.85 5.80
N LEU A 66 6.36 56.82 5.80
CA LEU A 66 7.17 55.74 5.30
C LEU A 66 7.16 54.50 6.21
N LEU A 67 7.12 54.66 7.53
CA LEU A 67 7.13 53.53 8.46
C LEU A 67 5.86 52.67 8.36
N PRO A 68 4.62 53.20 8.37
CA PRO A 68 3.42 52.41 8.16
C PRO A 68 3.42 51.71 6.82
N LEU A 69 3.87 52.37 5.75
CA LEU A 69 3.96 51.77 4.42
C LEU A 69 4.96 50.60 4.39
N PHE A 70 6.12 50.76 5.06
CA PHE A 70 7.10 49.68 5.23
C PHE A 70 6.54 48.50 6.01
N VAL A 71 5.78 48.73 7.08
CA VAL A 71 5.09 47.70 7.84
C VAL A 71 4.13 46.91 6.95
N VAL A 72 3.24 47.59 6.22
CA VAL A 72 2.28 46.95 5.32
C VAL A 72 3.01 46.15 4.23
N GLY A 73 4.02 46.74 3.59
CA GLY A 73 4.84 46.10 2.57
C GLY A 73 5.55 44.82 3.07
N MET A 74 6.12 44.92 4.28
CA MET A 74 6.77 43.77 4.92
C MET A 74 5.80 42.63 5.21
N PHE A 75 4.61 42.91 5.77
CA PHE A 75 3.61 41.87 6.02
C PHE A 75 3.02 41.31 4.72
N ALA A 76 2.83 42.14 3.67
CA ALA A 76 2.44 41.71 2.35
C ALA A 76 3.49 40.77 1.72
N ALA A 77 4.77 41.15 1.77
CA ALA A 77 5.88 40.31 1.31
C ALA A 77 5.98 38.99 2.08
N ARG A 78 5.80 39.04 3.41
CA ARG A 78 5.76 37.85 4.26
C ARG A 78 4.58 36.94 3.91
N GLY A 79 3.39 37.52 3.68
CA GLY A 79 2.20 36.78 3.25
C GLY A 79 2.41 36.10 1.89
N LEU A 80 2.94 36.85 0.91
CA LEU A 80 3.27 36.33 -0.42
C LEU A 80 4.34 35.21 -0.33
N GLY A 81 5.40 35.42 0.44
CA GLY A 81 6.44 34.41 0.67
C GLY A 81 5.90 33.14 1.31
N THR A 82 5.02 33.28 2.30
CA THR A 82 4.33 32.13 2.93
C THR A 82 3.45 31.40 1.92
N PHE A 83 2.67 32.13 1.13
CA PHE A 83 1.81 31.56 0.10
C PHE A 83 2.62 30.78 -0.94
N LEU A 84 3.61 31.42 -1.56
CA LEU A 84 4.46 30.79 -2.57
C LEU A 84 5.17 29.55 -1.99
N GLY A 85 5.81 29.69 -0.85
CA GLY A 85 6.53 28.59 -0.20
C GLY A 85 5.61 27.41 0.08
N THR A 86 4.47 27.64 0.73
CA THR A 86 3.56 26.57 1.15
C THR A 86 2.83 25.95 -0.02
N TYR A 87 2.32 26.75 -0.95
CA TYR A 87 1.57 26.26 -2.11
C TYR A 87 2.44 25.39 -3.03
N PHE A 88 3.60 25.92 -3.44
CA PHE A 88 4.46 25.18 -4.36
C PHE A 88 5.11 23.96 -3.71
N MET A 89 5.45 24.00 -2.42
CA MET A 89 5.95 22.83 -1.71
C MET A 89 4.84 21.76 -1.56
N SER A 90 3.60 22.17 -1.28
CA SER A 90 2.45 21.25 -1.25
C SER A 90 2.20 20.62 -2.62
N ASN A 91 2.35 21.39 -3.71
CA ASN A 91 2.26 20.86 -5.07
C ASN A 91 3.32 19.78 -5.33
N VAL A 92 4.58 20.03 -4.99
CA VAL A 92 5.65 19.01 -5.08
C VAL A 92 5.27 17.77 -4.27
N ALA A 93 4.83 17.94 -3.01
CA ALA A 93 4.42 16.84 -2.15
C ALA A 93 3.36 15.96 -2.78
N ARG A 94 2.27 16.57 -3.25
CA ARG A 94 1.13 15.82 -3.82
C ARG A 94 1.49 15.08 -5.10
N ASN A 95 2.32 15.68 -5.96
CA ASN A 95 2.80 15.02 -7.16
C ASN A 95 3.74 13.82 -6.83
N VAL A 96 4.60 13.95 -5.83
CA VAL A 96 5.45 12.84 -5.35
C VAL A 96 4.60 11.71 -4.78
N VAL A 97 3.57 12.02 -3.95
CA VAL A 97 2.60 11.02 -3.44
C VAL A 97 1.93 10.30 -4.59
N HIS A 98 1.42 11.04 -5.56
CA HIS A 98 0.73 10.45 -6.72
C HIS A 98 1.64 9.51 -7.51
N SER A 99 2.82 9.98 -7.91
CA SER A 99 3.79 9.19 -8.66
C SER A 99 4.22 7.93 -7.90
N LEU A 100 4.46 8.05 -6.60
CA LEU A 100 4.87 6.92 -5.77
C LEU A 100 3.74 5.90 -5.60
N ARG A 101 2.49 6.35 -5.40
CA ARG A 101 1.32 5.46 -5.37
C ARG A 101 1.15 4.69 -6.67
N CYS A 102 1.21 5.38 -7.80
CA CYS A 102 1.10 4.73 -9.11
C CYS A 102 2.21 3.70 -9.34
N ASN A 103 3.46 4.04 -8.99
CA ASN A 103 4.58 3.12 -9.14
C ASN A 103 4.46 1.90 -8.23
N VAL A 104 4.07 2.09 -6.96
CA VAL A 104 3.86 0.98 -6.02
C VAL A 104 2.72 0.09 -6.48
N PHE A 105 1.60 0.67 -6.87
CA PHE A 105 0.44 -0.09 -7.35
C PHE A 105 0.76 -0.85 -8.63
N ASN A 106 1.40 -0.19 -9.61
CA ASN A 106 1.83 -0.85 -10.84
C ASN A 106 2.81 -2.01 -10.56
N HIS A 107 3.77 -1.79 -9.67
CA HIS A 107 4.71 -2.85 -9.27
C HIS A 107 3.99 -4.02 -8.60
N MET A 108 3.03 -3.75 -7.71
CA MET A 108 2.23 -4.79 -7.06
C MET A 108 1.46 -5.65 -8.06
N LEU A 109 0.93 -5.09 -9.14
CA LEU A 109 0.23 -5.85 -10.17
C LEU A 109 1.14 -6.86 -10.91
N HIS A 110 2.46 -6.66 -10.84
CA HIS A 110 3.46 -7.51 -11.49
C HIS A 110 4.20 -8.43 -10.50
N LEU A 111 3.80 -8.48 -9.24
CA LEU A 111 4.42 -9.38 -8.25
C LEU A 111 3.96 -10.83 -8.45
N PRO A 112 4.82 -11.82 -8.17
CA PRO A 112 4.49 -13.23 -8.30
C PRO A 112 3.39 -13.67 -7.30
N GLY A 113 2.60 -14.69 -7.67
CA GLY A 113 1.51 -15.21 -6.84
C GLY A 113 1.93 -15.56 -5.42
N ARG A 114 3.14 -16.14 -5.23
CA ARG A 114 3.71 -16.45 -3.90
C ARG A 114 3.75 -15.26 -2.95
N PHE A 115 3.92 -14.05 -3.49
CA PHE A 115 3.95 -12.84 -2.67
C PHE A 115 2.58 -12.55 -2.07
N PHE A 116 1.50 -12.73 -2.83
CA PHE A 116 0.14 -12.53 -2.35
C PHE A 116 -0.30 -13.61 -1.37
N ASP A 117 0.15 -14.84 -1.56
CA ASP A 117 -0.12 -15.95 -0.63
C ASP A 117 0.50 -15.73 0.75
N ALA A 118 1.67 -15.04 0.79
CA ALA A 118 2.40 -14.76 2.02
C ALA A 118 1.94 -13.49 2.76
N HIS A 119 1.14 -12.61 2.11
CA HIS A 119 0.76 -11.30 2.65
C HIS A 119 -0.75 -11.07 2.61
N SER A 120 -1.31 -10.58 3.71
CA SER A 120 -2.74 -10.22 3.75
C SER A 120 -3.04 -8.99 2.89
N SER A 121 -4.20 -9.01 2.22
CA SER A 121 -4.66 -7.89 1.37
C SER A 121 -4.72 -6.55 2.14
N GLY A 122 -5.16 -6.57 3.41
CA GLY A 122 -5.21 -5.36 4.24
C GLY A 122 -3.84 -4.74 4.47
N HIS A 123 -2.79 -5.56 4.66
CA HIS A 123 -1.42 -5.07 4.80
C HIS A 123 -0.90 -4.44 3.50
N LEU A 124 -1.21 -5.05 2.35
CA LEU A 124 -0.83 -4.52 1.04
C LEU A 124 -1.54 -3.20 0.71
N ILE A 125 -2.85 -3.11 0.99
CA ILE A 125 -3.62 -1.87 0.82
C ILE A 125 -3.04 -0.76 1.70
N SER A 126 -2.67 -1.05 2.95
CA SER A 126 -2.08 -0.05 3.84
C SER A 126 -0.74 0.49 3.33
N ARG A 127 0.05 -0.31 2.61
CA ARG A 127 1.30 0.14 1.98
C ARG A 127 1.05 1.20 0.90
N VAL A 128 0.05 1.00 0.06
CA VAL A 128 -0.30 1.96 -1.02
C VAL A 128 -0.95 3.23 -0.47
N THR A 129 -1.79 3.11 0.56
CA THR A 129 -2.56 4.23 1.09
C THR A 129 -1.81 4.99 2.18
N TYR A 130 -1.49 4.33 3.28
CA TYR A 130 -0.95 4.95 4.49
C TYR A 130 0.57 5.17 4.43
N HIS A 131 1.35 4.13 4.05
CA HIS A 131 2.81 4.24 4.08
C HIS A 131 3.34 5.24 3.04
N VAL A 132 2.75 5.30 1.85
CA VAL A 132 3.11 6.31 0.83
C VAL A 132 2.87 7.73 1.36
N GLU A 133 1.72 7.98 1.99
CA GLU A 133 1.39 9.29 2.58
C GLU A 133 2.37 9.63 3.71
N GLN A 134 2.69 8.67 4.57
CA GLN A 134 3.60 8.86 5.70
C GLN A 134 5.03 9.17 5.24
N VAL A 135 5.56 8.45 4.24
CA VAL A 135 6.89 8.70 3.66
C VAL A 135 6.96 10.11 3.08
N THR A 136 5.97 10.46 2.27
CA THR A 136 5.97 11.75 1.57
C THR A 136 5.72 12.90 2.55
N GLY A 137 4.78 12.73 3.48
CA GLY A 137 4.48 13.71 4.51
C GLY A 137 5.71 14.01 5.37
N ALA A 138 6.40 12.98 5.86
CA ALA A 138 7.62 13.14 6.64
C ALA A 138 8.73 13.83 5.83
N ALA A 139 8.98 13.38 4.59
CA ALA A 139 10.01 13.97 3.74
C ALA A 139 9.71 15.43 3.42
N THR A 140 8.47 15.75 3.03
CA THR A 140 8.09 17.11 2.64
C THR A 140 8.06 18.05 3.83
N ASN A 141 7.53 17.62 4.98
CA ASN A 141 7.54 18.44 6.20
C ASN A 141 8.97 18.72 6.66
N ALA A 142 9.84 17.70 6.60
CA ALA A 142 11.25 17.87 6.94
C ALA A 142 11.93 18.91 6.05
N ILE A 143 11.76 18.80 4.73
CA ILE A 143 12.33 19.75 3.76
C ILE A 143 11.74 21.15 3.97
N THR A 144 10.42 21.25 4.17
CA THR A 144 9.74 22.53 4.44
C THR A 144 10.32 23.23 5.67
N ILE A 145 10.41 22.51 6.78
CA ILE A 145 10.94 23.06 8.03
C ILE A 145 12.42 23.45 7.84
N LEU A 146 13.22 22.60 7.22
CA LEU A 146 14.64 22.84 7.00
C LEU A 146 14.88 24.06 6.12
N LEU A 147 14.12 24.22 5.05
CA LEU A 147 14.25 25.38 4.17
C LEU A 147 13.69 26.65 4.82
N ARG A 148 12.45 26.61 5.31
CA ARG A 148 11.79 27.80 5.87
C ARG A 148 12.48 28.30 7.13
N GLU A 149 12.64 27.41 8.12
CA GLU A 149 13.22 27.79 9.40
C GLU A 149 14.74 27.92 9.32
N GLY A 150 15.40 27.10 8.47
CA GLY A 150 16.83 27.21 8.22
C GLY A 150 17.21 28.54 7.58
N LEU A 151 16.52 28.96 6.52
CA LEU A 151 16.73 30.27 5.90
C LEU A 151 16.43 31.43 6.88
N PHE A 152 15.38 31.28 7.71
CA PHE A 152 15.04 32.27 8.70
C PHE A 152 16.11 32.36 9.80
N VAL A 153 16.65 31.25 10.31
CA VAL A 153 17.77 31.26 11.27
C VAL A 153 19.01 31.87 10.65
N ILE A 154 19.34 31.56 9.40
CA ILE A 154 20.47 32.17 8.68
C ILE A 154 20.26 33.68 8.58
N GLY A 155 19.08 34.16 8.20
CA GLY A 155 18.76 35.57 8.12
C GLY A 155 18.89 36.26 9.46
N LEU A 156 18.32 35.69 10.54
CA LEU A 156 18.45 36.25 11.89
C LEU A 156 19.89 36.28 12.41
N LEU A 157 20.65 35.18 12.20
CA LEU A 157 22.07 35.13 12.60
C LEU A 157 22.90 36.15 11.84
N SER A 158 22.69 36.29 10.52
CA SER A 158 23.37 37.30 9.73
C SER A 158 23.07 38.73 10.25
N TYR A 159 21.81 39.00 10.58
CA TYR A 159 21.39 40.27 11.14
C TYR A 159 22.01 40.54 12.51
N LEU A 160 22.00 39.56 13.43
CA LEU A 160 22.59 39.65 14.75
C LEU A 160 24.12 39.89 14.68
N LEU A 161 24.83 39.14 13.82
CA LEU A 161 26.27 39.31 13.60
C LEU A 161 26.62 40.70 13.04
N TRP A 162 25.75 41.22 12.14
CA TRP A 162 25.96 42.57 11.60
C TRP A 162 25.70 43.66 12.64
N THR A 163 24.67 43.48 13.48
CA THR A 163 24.32 44.45 14.53
C THR A 163 25.37 44.49 15.65
N ASN A 164 25.72 43.32 16.20
CA ASN A 164 26.78 43.22 17.20
C ASN A 164 27.31 41.77 17.27
N TRP A 165 28.52 41.56 16.71
CA TRP A 165 29.13 40.24 16.63
C TRP A 165 29.49 39.65 18.00
N MET A 166 29.91 40.51 18.97
CA MET A 166 30.34 40.08 20.29
C MET A 166 29.15 39.56 21.13
N LEU A 167 28.04 40.29 21.15
CA LEU A 167 26.80 39.83 21.80
C LEU A 167 26.24 38.57 21.13
N THR A 168 26.40 38.43 19.81
CA THR A 168 25.97 37.25 19.07
C THR A 168 26.78 36.01 19.45
N LEU A 169 28.10 36.13 19.62
CA LEU A 169 28.95 35.03 20.09
C LEU A 169 28.58 34.60 21.52
N LEU A 170 28.29 35.55 22.41
CA LEU A 170 27.81 35.25 23.75
C LEU A 170 26.46 34.51 23.72
N PHE A 171 25.53 34.95 22.87
CA PHE A 171 24.24 34.27 22.64
C PHE A 171 24.43 32.84 22.12
N LEU A 172 25.33 32.66 21.15
CA LEU A 172 25.64 31.33 20.59
C LEU A 172 26.31 30.41 21.62
N GLY A 173 27.01 30.94 22.61
CA GLY A 173 27.63 30.19 23.72
C GLY A 173 26.62 29.38 24.56
N VAL A 174 25.33 29.77 24.58
CA VAL A 174 24.26 29.03 25.26
C VAL A 174 23.67 27.92 24.39
N THR A 175 23.90 27.99 23.08
CA THR A 175 23.35 27.03 22.11
C THR A 175 23.71 25.57 22.42
N PRO A 176 24.95 25.21 22.83
CA PRO A 176 25.30 23.82 23.18
C PRO A 176 24.46 23.26 24.34
N LEU A 177 24.14 24.12 25.33
CA LEU A 177 23.33 23.72 26.48
C LEU A 177 21.88 23.38 26.04
N ILE A 178 21.29 24.21 25.19
CA ILE A 178 19.98 23.99 24.61
C ILE A 178 20.00 22.70 23.76
N ALA A 179 21.01 22.50 22.92
CA ALA A 179 21.19 21.31 22.10
C ALA A 179 21.28 20.03 22.94
N GLY A 180 21.91 20.06 24.10
CA GLY A 180 21.97 18.95 25.06
C GLY A 180 20.59 18.54 25.58
N VAL A 181 19.78 19.48 26.03
CA VAL A 181 18.42 19.25 26.52
C VAL A 181 17.51 18.70 25.39
N VAL A 182 17.61 19.31 24.21
CA VAL A 182 16.86 18.89 23.04
C VAL A 182 17.24 17.47 22.61
N SER A 183 18.53 17.14 22.59
CA SER A 183 19.02 15.80 22.26
C SER A 183 18.49 14.75 23.24
N TYR A 184 18.50 15.04 24.53
CA TYR A 184 17.92 14.16 25.55
C TYR A 184 16.40 13.95 25.34
N ALA A 185 15.65 15.03 25.14
CA ALA A 185 14.23 14.98 24.89
C ALA A 185 13.92 14.16 23.61
N SER A 186 14.67 14.39 22.52
CA SER A 186 14.49 13.69 21.25
C SER A 186 14.71 12.17 21.37
N LYS A 187 15.75 11.73 22.10
CA LYS A 187 15.98 10.29 22.37
C LYS A 187 14.81 9.66 23.13
N ARG A 188 14.26 10.37 24.11
CA ARG A 188 13.12 9.93 24.89
C ARG A 188 11.85 9.86 24.04
N PHE A 189 11.58 10.87 23.21
CA PHE A 189 10.48 10.89 22.25
C PHE A 189 10.51 9.70 21.31
N ARG A 190 11.65 9.40 20.72
CA ARG A 190 11.82 8.29 19.79
C ARG A 190 11.38 6.95 20.40
N ARG A 191 11.83 6.66 21.64
CA ARG A 191 11.44 5.43 22.36
C ARG A 191 9.93 5.37 22.64
N ILE A 192 9.33 6.49 23.04
CA ILE A 192 7.89 6.57 23.32
C ILE A 192 7.09 6.42 22.03
N SER A 193 7.49 7.07 20.94
CA SER A 193 6.83 6.99 19.64
C SER A 193 6.79 5.56 19.09
N GLN A 194 7.88 4.80 19.21
CA GLN A 194 7.90 3.39 18.84
C GLN A 194 6.89 2.56 19.64
N ARG A 195 6.78 2.79 20.96
CA ARG A 195 5.79 2.12 21.80
C ARG A 195 4.35 2.48 21.46
N ILE A 196 4.10 3.74 21.09
CA ILE A 196 2.77 4.19 20.63
C ILE A 196 2.39 3.47 19.34
N GLN A 197 3.30 3.31 18.38
CA GLN A 197 3.04 2.59 17.13
C GLN A 197 2.70 1.11 17.39
N HIS A 198 3.48 0.41 18.22
CA HIS A 198 3.17 -0.97 18.62
C HIS A 198 1.81 -1.07 19.30
N SER A 199 1.55 -0.23 20.30
CA SER A 199 0.28 -0.27 21.02
C SER A 199 -0.94 0.10 20.16
N MET A 200 -0.76 0.94 19.13
CA MET A 200 -1.82 1.22 18.17
C MET A 200 -2.08 0.04 17.24
N GLY A 201 -1.03 -0.70 16.87
CA GLY A 201 -1.14 -1.99 16.18
C GLY A 201 -2.00 -2.98 16.97
N ASP A 202 -1.76 -3.11 18.28
CA ASP A 202 -2.53 -3.99 19.16
C ASP A 202 -4.02 -3.58 19.23
N VAL A 203 -4.32 -2.28 19.33
CA VAL A 203 -5.70 -1.76 19.31
C VAL A 203 -6.39 -2.10 18.00
N THR A 204 -5.70 -1.89 16.87
CA THR A 204 -6.25 -2.19 15.54
C THR A 204 -6.47 -3.70 15.35
N HIS A 205 -5.54 -4.52 15.82
CA HIS A 205 -5.65 -5.98 15.75
C HIS A 205 -6.87 -6.49 16.51
N VAL A 206 -7.03 -6.10 17.79
CA VAL A 206 -8.18 -6.50 18.62
C VAL A 206 -9.50 -6.04 17.99
N ALA A 207 -9.58 -4.81 17.48
CA ALA A 207 -10.77 -4.30 16.82
C ALA A 207 -11.09 -5.10 15.54
N SER A 208 -10.10 -5.35 14.70
CA SER A 208 -10.27 -6.10 13.45
C SER A 208 -10.73 -7.54 13.70
N GLU A 209 -10.11 -8.21 14.66
CA GLU A 209 -10.47 -9.58 15.04
C GLU A 209 -11.92 -9.68 15.53
N ALA A 210 -12.32 -8.80 16.45
CA ALA A 210 -13.67 -8.78 16.98
C ALA A 210 -14.74 -8.43 15.90
N LEU A 211 -14.42 -7.48 14.99
CA LEU A 211 -15.34 -7.08 13.93
C LEU A 211 -15.42 -8.14 12.81
N THR A 212 -14.33 -8.79 12.46
CA THR A 212 -14.34 -9.89 11.49
C THR A 212 -15.07 -11.11 12.04
N GLY A 213 -14.84 -11.42 13.33
CA GLY A 213 -15.47 -12.51 14.04
C GLY A 213 -16.82 -12.17 14.69
N TYR A 214 -17.51 -11.08 14.30
CA TYR A 214 -18.70 -10.56 15.01
C TYR A 214 -19.81 -11.60 15.22
N ARG A 215 -19.97 -12.55 14.28
CA ARG A 215 -20.96 -13.63 14.42
C ARG A 215 -20.61 -14.56 15.58
N VAL A 216 -19.34 -14.91 15.72
CA VAL A 216 -18.86 -15.77 16.82
C VAL A 216 -19.00 -15.04 18.14
N VAL A 217 -18.59 -13.77 18.20
CA VAL A 217 -18.74 -12.91 19.40
C VAL A 217 -20.20 -12.89 19.86
N ARG A 218 -21.14 -12.65 18.94
CA ARG A 218 -22.58 -12.58 19.27
C ARG A 218 -23.19 -13.93 19.62
N THR A 219 -22.83 -15.00 18.92
CA THR A 219 -23.38 -16.33 19.21
C THR A 219 -22.90 -16.89 20.54
N HIS A 220 -21.74 -16.45 21.03
CA HIS A 220 -21.20 -16.85 22.33
C HIS A 220 -21.51 -15.85 23.46
N GLY A 221 -22.20 -14.73 23.16
CA GLY A 221 -22.45 -13.67 24.16
C GLY A 221 -21.17 -13.06 24.71
N ALA A 222 -20.10 -13.00 23.88
CA ALA A 222 -18.76 -12.63 24.30
C ALA A 222 -18.48 -11.11 24.21
N GLU A 223 -19.50 -10.26 24.03
CA GLU A 223 -19.35 -8.81 23.88
C GLU A 223 -18.64 -8.16 25.07
N ALA A 224 -18.94 -8.61 26.29
CA ALA A 224 -18.30 -8.09 27.51
C ALA A 224 -16.80 -8.44 27.55
N TYR A 225 -16.43 -9.64 27.11
CA TYR A 225 -15.05 -10.08 27.02
C TYR A 225 -14.26 -9.23 26.00
N GLU A 226 -14.78 -9.08 24.77
CA GLU A 226 -14.12 -8.29 23.72
C GLU A 226 -14.04 -6.80 24.08
N LYS A 227 -15.07 -6.25 24.74
CA LYS A 227 -15.04 -4.89 25.28
C LYS A 227 -13.92 -4.70 26.30
N ALA A 228 -13.74 -5.64 27.21
CA ALA A 228 -12.67 -5.59 28.21
C ALA A 228 -11.27 -5.71 27.55
N ARG A 229 -11.12 -6.58 26.56
CA ARG A 229 -9.90 -6.79 25.79
C ARG A 229 -9.51 -5.53 25.02
N PHE A 230 -10.47 -4.92 24.33
CA PHE A 230 -10.27 -3.65 23.61
C PHE A 230 -9.94 -2.50 24.57
N ALA A 231 -10.66 -2.38 25.67
CA ALA A 231 -10.41 -1.35 26.69
C ALA A 231 -8.99 -1.43 27.25
N LYS A 232 -8.47 -2.64 27.50
CA LYS A 232 -7.10 -2.88 27.97
C LYS A 232 -6.06 -2.40 26.94
N ALA A 233 -6.23 -2.75 25.67
CA ALA A 233 -5.34 -2.32 24.59
C ALA A 233 -5.37 -0.80 24.39
N SER A 234 -6.57 -0.20 24.39
CA SER A 234 -6.78 1.23 24.28
C SER A 234 -6.20 2.01 25.46
N GLU A 235 -6.36 1.50 26.69
CA GLU A 235 -5.79 2.11 27.89
C GLU A 235 -4.25 2.10 27.85
N TYR A 236 -3.65 1.00 27.43
CA TYR A 236 -2.21 0.96 27.26
C TYR A 236 -1.70 1.98 26.23
N ASN A 237 -2.39 2.13 25.10
CA ASN A 237 -2.08 3.16 24.10
C ASN A 237 -2.23 4.57 24.69
N ARG A 238 -3.31 4.83 25.44
CA ARG A 238 -3.55 6.09 26.16
C ARG A 238 -2.38 6.43 27.10
N GLN A 239 -1.90 5.46 27.87
CA GLN A 239 -0.76 5.66 28.78
C GLN A 239 0.54 6.01 28.04
N GLN A 240 0.80 5.40 26.87
CA GLN A 240 1.97 5.77 26.06
C GLN A 240 1.84 7.18 25.48
N LYS A 241 0.66 7.58 24.99
CA LYS A 241 0.37 8.94 24.53
C LYS A 241 0.49 9.97 25.67
N MET A 242 0.07 9.62 26.88
CA MET A 242 0.26 10.50 28.05
C MET A 242 1.74 10.69 28.40
N LYS A 243 2.59 9.66 28.26
CA LYS A 243 4.05 9.81 28.44
C LYS A 243 4.66 10.75 27.40
N GLU A 244 4.17 10.69 26.15
CA GLU A 244 4.57 11.64 25.09
C GLU A 244 4.15 13.07 25.46
N ALA A 245 2.88 13.26 25.84
CA ALA A 245 2.34 14.55 26.23
C ALA A 245 3.12 15.15 27.44
N LEU A 246 3.42 14.34 28.44
CA LEU A 246 4.22 14.75 29.61
C LEU A 246 5.63 15.18 29.21
N THR A 247 6.27 14.42 28.31
CA THR A 247 7.61 14.76 27.81
C THR A 247 7.60 16.11 27.08
N LYS A 248 6.56 16.38 26.25
CA LYS A 248 6.36 17.68 25.60
C LYS A 248 6.09 18.80 26.62
N ALA A 249 5.18 18.53 27.56
CA ALA A 249 4.80 19.50 28.59
C ALA A 249 5.94 19.94 29.50
N ILE A 250 6.94 19.09 29.71
CA ILE A 250 8.14 19.42 30.50
C ILE A 250 9.22 20.06 29.63
N SER A 251 9.53 19.49 28.46
CA SER A 251 10.65 19.96 27.65
C SER A 251 10.42 21.35 27.07
N THR A 252 9.19 21.71 26.70
CA THR A 252 8.89 23.04 26.13
C THR A 252 9.13 24.18 27.11
N PRO A 253 8.58 24.18 28.35
CA PRO A 253 8.88 25.22 29.33
C PRO A 253 10.35 25.26 29.74
N VAL A 254 11.03 24.12 29.83
CA VAL A 254 12.48 24.09 30.16
C VAL A 254 13.28 24.80 29.08
N ILE A 255 13.02 24.52 27.80
CA ILE A 255 13.70 25.21 26.70
C ILE A 255 13.37 26.72 26.72
N GLN A 256 12.09 27.09 26.96
CA GLN A 256 11.69 28.51 27.06
C GLN A 256 12.40 29.23 28.21
N LEU A 257 12.50 28.58 29.37
CA LEU A 257 13.23 29.15 30.53
C LEU A 257 14.71 29.35 30.22
N MET A 258 15.34 28.37 29.55
CA MET A 258 16.76 28.51 29.14
C MET A 258 16.96 29.68 28.19
N ILE A 259 16.06 29.86 27.22
CA ILE A 259 16.08 30.99 26.29
C ILE A 259 15.87 32.32 27.08
N ALA A 260 14.91 32.34 28.00
CA ALA A 260 14.65 33.53 28.82
C ALA A 260 15.85 33.90 29.71
N VAL A 261 16.49 32.90 30.33
CA VAL A 261 17.73 33.12 31.09
C VAL A 261 18.85 33.64 30.20
N SER A 262 19.02 33.07 29.01
CA SER A 262 20.01 33.54 28.04
C SER A 262 19.75 34.98 27.63
N LEU A 263 18.48 35.30 27.38
CA LEU A 263 18.08 36.68 27.06
C LEU A 263 18.32 37.65 28.22
N ALA A 264 18.00 37.22 29.45
CA ALA A 264 18.26 38.04 30.66
C ALA A 264 19.76 38.31 30.86
N VAL A 265 20.62 37.31 30.64
CA VAL A 265 22.08 37.49 30.69
C VAL A 265 22.55 38.43 29.59
N LEU A 266 22.01 38.30 28.37
CA LEU A 266 22.33 39.23 27.28
C LEU A 266 21.92 40.68 27.61
N VAL A 267 20.71 40.87 28.14
CA VAL A 267 20.23 42.19 28.56
C VAL A 267 21.18 42.78 29.63
N TRP A 268 21.53 41.96 30.62
CA TRP A 268 22.45 42.40 31.69
C TRP A 268 23.83 42.80 31.17
N LEU A 269 24.39 41.99 30.24
CA LEU A 269 25.70 42.31 29.62
C LEU A 269 25.62 43.51 28.68
N ALA A 270 24.57 43.61 27.88
CA ALA A 270 24.38 44.71 26.94
C ALA A 270 24.13 46.06 27.63
N MET A 271 23.58 46.03 28.85
CA MET A 271 23.42 47.24 29.69
C MET A 271 24.74 47.71 30.37
N SER A 272 25.85 47.01 30.15
CA SER A 272 27.14 47.47 30.66
C SER A 272 27.58 48.77 29.97
N PRO A 273 28.24 49.72 30.68
CA PRO A 273 28.65 51.02 30.11
C PRO A 273 29.51 50.89 28.85
N ALA A 274 30.34 49.85 28.79
CA ALA A 274 31.22 49.60 27.64
C ALA A 274 30.46 49.20 26.37
N MET A 275 29.34 48.48 26.51
CA MET A 275 28.50 48.03 25.37
C MET A 275 27.49 49.09 24.94
N MET A 276 26.98 49.90 25.89
CA MET A 276 26.01 50.95 25.57
C MET A 276 26.65 52.14 24.84
N ALA A 277 27.96 52.29 24.89
CA ALA A 277 28.66 53.34 24.16
C ALA A 277 28.65 53.14 22.65
N ASP A 278 28.55 51.90 22.19
CA ASP A 278 28.64 51.52 20.78
C ASP A 278 27.30 51.13 20.14
N MET A 279 26.14 51.22 20.85
CA MET A 279 24.84 50.81 20.34
C MET A 279 23.76 51.87 20.57
N THR A 280 22.91 52.09 19.56
CA THR A 280 21.69 52.89 19.75
C THR A 280 20.62 52.09 20.52
N PRO A 281 19.67 52.77 21.22
CA PRO A 281 18.54 52.10 21.86
C PRO A 281 17.70 51.25 20.87
N GLY A 282 17.58 51.71 19.62
CA GLY A 282 16.91 50.94 18.57
C GLY A 282 17.65 49.67 18.18
N GLU A 283 19.00 49.71 18.09
CA GLU A 283 19.82 48.50 17.83
C GLU A 283 19.72 47.49 18.96
N PHE A 284 19.69 47.95 20.20
CA PHE A 284 19.50 47.08 21.34
C PHE A 284 18.15 46.33 21.31
N VAL A 285 17.05 47.08 21.08
CA VAL A 285 15.70 46.46 20.97
C VAL A 285 15.60 45.52 19.78
N ALA A 286 16.18 45.87 18.63
CA ALA A 286 16.24 45.03 17.46
C ALA A 286 17.02 43.72 17.71
N PHE A 287 18.17 43.82 18.40
CA PHE A 287 18.97 42.64 18.77
C PHE A 287 18.17 41.67 19.65
N ILE A 288 17.51 42.17 20.70
CA ILE A 288 16.69 41.37 21.61
C ILE A 288 15.50 40.73 20.83
N THR A 289 14.88 41.52 19.94
CA THR A 289 13.79 41.03 19.10
C THR A 289 14.25 39.89 18.19
N ALA A 290 15.37 40.06 17.48
CA ALA A 290 15.94 39.03 16.62
C ALA A 290 16.34 37.77 17.38
N ALA A 291 16.99 37.92 18.55
CA ALA A 291 17.35 36.80 19.42
C ALA A 291 16.12 36.06 19.95
N SER A 292 15.05 36.77 20.32
CA SER A 292 13.78 36.16 20.75
C SER A 292 13.08 35.40 19.64
N LEU A 293 13.10 35.93 18.41
CA LEU A 293 12.52 35.30 17.23
C LEU A 293 13.20 33.98 16.85
N MET A 294 14.46 33.74 17.24
CA MET A 294 15.20 32.51 16.99
C MET A 294 14.65 31.29 17.75
N ALA A 295 13.96 31.52 18.87
CA ALA A 295 13.48 30.43 19.73
C ALA A 295 12.59 29.40 19.02
N LYS A 296 11.65 29.87 18.21
CA LYS A 296 10.69 29.00 17.46
C LYS A 296 11.38 28.21 16.34
N PRO A 297 12.14 28.82 15.41
CA PRO A 297 12.86 28.09 14.36
C PRO A 297 13.82 27.04 14.91
N VAL A 298 14.63 27.37 15.92
CA VAL A 298 15.58 26.43 16.52
C VAL A 298 14.83 25.20 17.07
N ARG A 299 13.72 25.40 17.78
CA ARG A 299 12.90 24.29 18.28
C ARG A 299 12.37 23.44 17.13
N GLN A 300 11.80 24.02 16.08
CA GLN A 300 11.25 23.28 14.94
C GLN A 300 12.33 22.48 14.20
N LEU A 301 13.54 23.05 14.02
CA LEU A 301 14.67 22.33 13.43
C LEU A 301 15.12 21.13 14.28
N THR A 302 14.95 21.17 15.59
CA THR A 302 15.28 20.02 16.45
C THR A 302 14.22 18.93 16.44
N GLU A 303 12.94 19.29 16.26
CA GLU A 303 11.83 18.34 16.15
C GLU A 303 11.85 17.56 14.81
N ILE A 304 12.51 18.08 13.78
CA ILE A 304 12.58 17.51 12.43
C ILE A 304 13.15 16.08 12.41
N ASN A 305 14.09 15.79 13.31
CA ASN A 305 14.73 14.46 13.37
C ASN A 305 13.73 13.34 13.64
N SER A 306 12.70 13.60 14.43
CA SER A 306 11.61 12.63 14.69
C SER A 306 10.80 12.34 13.43
N GLU A 307 10.48 13.38 12.65
CA GLU A 307 9.74 13.24 11.39
C GLU A 307 10.56 12.50 10.32
N ILE A 308 11.86 12.82 10.21
CA ILE A 308 12.78 12.13 9.32
C ILE A 308 12.85 10.63 9.65
N GLN A 309 12.96 10.26 10.93
CA GLN A 309 13.05 8.85 11.34
C GLN A 309 11.75 8.07 11.02
N LYS A 310 10.58 8.68 11.20
CA LYS A 310 9.30 8.08 10.79
C LYS A 310 9.26 7.87 9.27
N GLY A 311 9.69 8.88 8.51
CA GLY A 311 9.76 8.80 7.06
C GLY A 311 10.72 7.72 6.55
N ILE A 312 11.89 7.59 7.18
CA ILE A 312 12.87 6.54 6.84
C ILE A 312 12.29 5.15 7.11
N ALA A 313 11.65 4.94 8.25
CA ALA A 313 11.05 3.64 8.58
C ALA A 313 9.95 3.24 7.58
N ALA A 314 9.08 4.17 7.22
CA ALA A 314 8.04 3.93 6.21
C ALA A 314 8.62 3.76 4.79
N ALA A 315 9.68 4.50 4.46
CA ALA A 315 10.38 4.38 3.18
C ALA A 315 11.09 3.02 3.03
N ASP A 316 11.71 2.52 4.08
CA ASP A 316 12.37 1.21 4.08
C ASP A 316 11.36 0.09 3.76
N GLU A 317 10.19 0.14 4.37
CA GLU A 317 9.13 -0.83 4.11
C GLU A 317 8.56 -0.71 2.69
N LEU A 318 8.39 0.52 2.18
CA LEU A 318 7.86 0.79 0.85
C LEU A 318 8.86 0.41 -0.25
N PHE A 319 10.12 0.81 -0.11
CA PHE A 319 11.17 0.45 -1.07
C PHE A 319 11.56 -1.03 -0.97
N GLY A 320 11.42 -1.64 0.21
CA GLY A 320 11.52 -3.09 0.37
C GLY A 320 10.52 -3.80 -0.55
N LEU A 321 9.27 -3.32 -0.61
CA LEU A 321 8.27 -3.83 -1.56
C LEU A 321 8.68 -3.61 -3.03
N LEU A 322 9.13 -2.41 -3.38
CA LEU A 322 9.56 -2.09 -4.74
C LEU A 322 10.83 -2.84 -5.19
N ASN A 323 11.58 -3.41 -4.26
CA ASN A 323 12.75 -4.23 -4.55
C ASN A 323 12.43 -5.72 -4.71
N VAL A 324 11.20 -6.16 -4.37
CA VAL A 324 10.76 -7.54 -4.64
C VAL A 324 10.76 -7.73 -6.15
N PRO A 325 11.41 -8.77 -6.68
CA PRO A 325 11.42 -9.01 -8.13
C PRO A 325 10.00 -9.17 -8.66
N ALA A 326 9.71 -8.52 -9.78
CA ALA A 326 8.48 -8.75 -10.52
C ALA A 326 8.42 -10.19 -11.03
N GLU A 327 7.23 -10.64 -11.39
CA GLU A 327 7.03 -11.95 -12.01
C GLU A 327 7.87 -12.04 -13.29
N PRO A 328 8.72 -13.09 -13.44
CA PRO A 328 9.59 -13.19 -14.60
C PRO A 328 8.79 -13.36 -15.89
N ASP A 329 9.03 -12.49 -16.87
CA ASP A 329 8.41 -12.51 -18.20
C ASP A 329 9.51 -12.44 -19.28
N GLU A 330 10.30 -13.51 -19.37
CA GLU A 330 11.46 -13.62 -20.26
C GLU A 330 11.09 -14.26 -21.61
N GLY A 331 9.88 -14.79 -21.73
CA GLY A 331 9.38 -15.40 -22.94
C GLY A 331 9.23 -14.39 -24.09
N THR A 332 9.36 -14.88 -25.32
CA THR A 332 9.30 -14.06 -26.53
C THR A 332 8.11 -14.40 -27.43
N LEU A 333 7.48 -15.56 -27.23
CA LEU A 333 6.41 -16.06 -28.08
C LEU A 333 5.06 -15.44 -27.69
N GLU A 334 4.35 -14.96 -28.69
CA GLU A 334 2.99 -14.39 -28.56
C GLU A 334 2.01 -15.19 -29.42
N PRO A 335 1.35 -16.23 -28.88
CA PRO A 335 0.42 -17.04 -29.65
C PRO A 335 -0.85 -16.23 -29.97
N GLN A 336 -1.29 -16.29 -31.23
CA GLN A 336 -2.59 -15.71 -31.61
C GLN A 336 -3.74 -16.57 -31.06
N ARG A 337 -3.69 -17.88 -31.25
CA ARG A 337 -4.59 -18.88 -30.66
C ARG A 337 -3.82 -20.18 -30.46
N LEU A 338 -3.92 -20.78 -29.29
CA LEU A 338 -3.36 -22.08 -28.99
C LEU A 338 -4.30 -23.19 -29.48
N GLU A 339 -3.74 -24.36 -29.84
CA GLU A 339 -4.51 -25.57 -30.09
C GLU A 339 -5.00 -26.18 -28.79
N GLY A 340 -4.22 -26.04 -27.71
CA GLY A 340 -4.58 -26.44 -26.37
C GLY A 340 -4.07 -27.82 -25.97
N ARG A 341 -3.02 -28.35 -26.60
CA ARG A 341 -2.32 -29.53 -26.11
C ARG A 341 -1.49 -29.16 -24.90
N VAL A 342 -1.69 -29.83 -23.76
CA VAL A 342 -0.96 -29.58 -22.51
C VAL A 342 -0.14 -30.81 -22.15
N GLU A 343 1.14 -30.59 -21.81
CA GLU A 343 2.06 -31.65 -21.41
C GLU A 343 2.78 -31.29 -20.11
N PHE A 344 2.76 -32.21 -19.16
CA PHE A 344 3.52 -32.15 -17.91
C PHE A 344 4.62 -33.22 -18.01
N GLU A 345 5.87 -32.83 -17.96
CA GLU A 345 7.03 -33.72 -18.06
C GLU A 345 7.84 -33.69 -16.77
N GLY A 346 7.73 -34.74 -15.95
CA GLY A 346 8.44 -34.90 -14.70
C GLY A 346 8.21 -33.73 -13.71
N VAL A 347 7.03 -33.12 -13.73
CA VAL A 347 6.77 -31.86 -13.01
C VAL A 347 6.85 -32.05 -11.50
N ARG A 348 7.74 -31.28 -10.86
CA ARG A 348 7.88 -31.19 -9.41
C ARG A 348 7.62 -29.76 -8.95
N PHE A 349 7.06 -29.63 -7.75
CA PHE A 349 6.79 -28.32 -7.19
C PHE A 349 6.81 -28.31 -5.66
N ARG A 350 7.36 -27.22 -5.09
CA ARG A 350 7.27 -26.85 -3.67
C ARG A 350 7.04 -25.34 -3.52
N TYR A 351 6.27 -24.94 -2.51
CA TYR A 351 5.99 -23.51 -2.27
C TYR A 351 7.18 -22.74 -1.70
N GLY A 352 8.10 -23.40 -1.00
CA GLY A 352 9.32 -22.84 -0.41
C GLY A 352 10.46 -23.85 -0.43
N GLU A 353 11.70 -23.39 -0.37
CA GLU A 353 12.89 -24.27 -0.38
C GLU A 353 12.89 -25.27 0.78
N ASP A 354 12.45 -24.82 1.96
CA ASP A 354 12.36 -25.64 3.17
C ASP A 354 11.03 -26.40 3.32
N GLN A 355 10.12 -26.32 2.32
CA GLN A 355 8.83 -26.98 2.38
C GLN A 355 8.86 -28.31 1.61
N PRO A 356 8.01 -29.29 2.00
CA PRO A 356 7.91 -30.55 1.30
C PRO A 356 7.40 -30.35 -0.14
N GLU A 357 7.80 -31.27 -1.03
CA GLU A 357 7.27 -31.28 -2.40
C GLU A 357 5.77 -31.58 -2.40
N VAL A 358 5.02 -30.70 -3.08
CA VAL A 358 3.57 -30.82 -3.28
C VAL A 358 3.27 -31.59 -4.54
N LEU A 359 4.07 -31.44 -5.61
CA LEU A 359 4.03 -32.27 -6.83
C LEU A 359 5.35 -33.02 -6.94
N LYS A 360 5.28 -34.34 -7.22
CA LYS A 360 6.40 -35.27 -7.13
C LYS A 360 6.64 -36.05 -8.42
N GLY A 361 6.85 -35.34 -9.52
CA GLY A 361 7.10 -35.95 -10.82
C GLY A 361 5.79 -36.35 -11.51
N ILE A 362 5.07 -35.35 -12.01
CA ILE A 362 3.85 -35.54 -12.78
C ILE A 362 4.21 -35.64 -14.26
N ASP A 363 3.81 -36.75 -14.89
CA ASP A 363 3.93 -37.02 -16.32
C ASP A 363 2.56 -37.23 -16.90
N GLN A 364 2.03 -36.25 -17.65
CA GLN A 364 0.71 -36.28 -18.25
C GLN A 364 0.66 -35.52 -19.56
N VAL A 365 -0.10 -36.06 -20.53
CA VAL A 365 -0.40 -35.37 -21.78
C VAL A 365 -1.92 -35.25 -21.89
N ILE A 366 -2.40 -34.05 -22.19
CA ILE A 366 -3.82 -33.73 -22.39
C ILE A 366 -3.97 -33.29 -23.85
N ALA A 367 -4.88 -33.95 -24.55
CA ALA A 367 -5.10 -33.66 -25.97
C ALA A 367 -5.92 -32.36 -26.17
N PRO A 368 -5.80 -31.70 -27.33
CA PRO A 368 -6.66 -30.57 -27.68
C PRO A 368 -8.14 -30.95 -27.60
N GLY A 369 -8.92 -30.12 -26.91
CA GLY A 369 -10.36 -30.34 -26.72
C GLY A 369 -10.74 -31.41 -25.70
N GLU A 370 -9.79 -32.08 -25.06
CA GLU A 370 -10.04 -33.10 -24.03
C GLU A 370 -10.51 -32.46 -22.72
N MET A 371 -11.52 -33.04 -22.09
CA MET A 371 -11.95 -32.67 -20.73
C MET A 371 -11.37 -33.66 -19.71
N VAL A 372 -10.44 -33.16 -18.88
CA VAL A 372 -9.76 -33.95 -17.86
C VAL A 372 -10.23 -33.57 -16.47
N ALA A 373 -10.82 -34.50 -15.73
CA ALA A 373 -11.19 -34.30 -14.33
C ALA A 373 -10.03 -34.69 -13.40
N ILE A 374 -9.68 -33.82 -12.49
CA ILE A 374 -8.63 -34.05 -11.47
C ILE A 374 -9.33 -34.26 -10.13
N VAL A 375 -9.22 -35.48 -9.57
CA VAL A 375 -9.85 -35.89 -8.33
C VAL A 375 -8.80 -36.31 -7.29
N GLY A 376 -9.15 -36.28 -6.01
CA GLY A 376 -8.24 -36.67 -4.91
C GLY A 376 -8.58 -35.94 -3.62
N ARG A 377 -8.00 -36.39 -2.52
CA ARG A 377 -8.20 -35.78 -1.20
C ARG A 377 -7.73 -34.32 -1.16
N SER A 378 -8.22 -33.56 -0.17
CA SER A 378 -7.70 -32.19 0.10
C SER A 378 -6.18 -32.28 0.35
N GLY A 379 -5.42 -31.34 -0.21
CA GLY A 379 -3.96 -31.32 -0.10
C GLY A 379 -3.21 -32.27 -1.03
N SER A 380 -3.87 -33.00 -1.95
CA SER A 380 -3.19 -33.88 -2.92
C SER A 380 -2.43 -33.15 -4.04
N GLY A 381 -2.54 -31.82 -4.16
CA GLY A 381 -1.82 -31.01 -5.16
C GLY A 381 -2.64 -30.58 -6.38
N LYS A 382 -3.96 -30.84 -6.43
CA LYS A 382 -4.83 -30.52 -7.58
C LYS A 382 -4.78 -29.05 -8.02
N SER A 383 -5.08 -28.12 -7.10
CA SER A 383 -5.09 -26.68 -7.41
C SER A 383 -3.67 -26.16 -7.73
N THR A 384 -2.64 -26.79 -7.15
CA THR A 384 -1.25 -26.48 -7.48
C THR A 384 -0.92 -26.88 -8.92
N LEU A 385 -1.34 -28.07 -9.37
CA LEU A 385 -1.09 -28.56 -10.72
C LEU A 385 -1.72 -27.63 -11.78
N VAL A 386 -3.00 -27.30 -11.63
CA VAL A 386 -3.69 -26.42 -12.58
C VAL A 386 -3.17 -24.98 -12.53
N GLY A 387 -2.68 -24.53 -11.36
CA GLY A 387 -2.09 -23.21 -11.15
C GLY A 387 -0.74 -23.01 -11.86
N LEU A 388 -0.09 -24.07 -12.32
CA LEU A 388 1.12 -23.98 -13.13
C LEU A 388 0.84 -23.49 -14.54
N LEU A 389 -0.32 -23.80 -15.13
CA LEU A 389 -0.67 -23.44 -16.50
C LEU A 389 -0.72 -21.91 -16.73
N PRO A 390 -1.39 -21.10 -15.88
CA PRO A 390 -1.34 -19.64 -16.00
C PRO A 390 -0.04 -19.04 -15.46
N ARG A 391 0.94 -19.89 -15.10
CA ARG A 391 2.22 -19.48 -14.49
C ARG A 391 2.03 -18.65 -13.21
N PHE A 392 1.02 -18.98 -12.37
CA PHE A 392 0.96 -18.41 -11.02
C PHE A 392 2.14 -18.90 -10.16
N TYR A 393 2.61 -20.10 -10.49
CA TYR A 393 3.80 -20.73 -9.93
C TYR A 393 4.64 -21.32 -11.04
N ARG A 394 5.96 -21.38 -10.84
CA ARG A 394 6.89 -22.10 -11.72
C ARG A 394 7.22 -23.47 -11.11
N PRO A 395 7.29 -24.54 -11.90
CA PRO A 395 7.74 -25.83 -11.42
C PRO A 395 9.16 -25.73 -10.85
N THR A 396 9.44 -26.48 -9.79
CA THR A 396 10.78 -26.57 -9.19
C THR A 396 11.65 -27.63 -9.87
N GLY A 397 11.05 -28.49 -10.69
CA GLY A 397 11.70 -29.49 -11.52
C GLY A 397 10.74 -29.98 -12.61
N GLY A 398 11.29 -30.53 -13.67
CA GLY A 398 10.51 -30.86 -14.87
C GLY A 398 10.09 -29.61 -15.66
N ARG A 399 9.14 -29.77 -16.58
CA ARG A 399 8.62 -28.67 -17.41
C ARG A 399 7.16 -28.88 -17.78
N VAL A 400 6.48 -27.78 -18.06
CA VAL A 400 5.12 -27.76 -18.59
C VAL A 400 5.17 -27.19 -20.00
N LEU A 401 4.56 -27.87 -20.96
CA LEU A 401 4.49 -27.42 -22.34
C LEU A 401 3.03 -27.20 -22.73
N ILE A 402 2.82 -26.23 -23.62
CA ILE A 402 1.54 -26.03 -24.32
C ILE A 402 1.87 -26.02 -25.82
N ASP A 403 1.17 -26.87 -26.56
CA ASP A 403 1.41 -27.10 -28.01
C ASP A 403 2.87 -27.44 -28.33
N GLY A 404 3.53 -28.24 -27.44
CA GLY A 404 4.92 -28.66 -27.57
C GLY A 404 5.96 -27.59 -27.21
N VAL A 405 5.53 -26.40 -26.79
CA VAL A 405 6.41 -25.28 -26.39
C VAL A 405 6.39 -25.11 -24.89
N PRO A 406 7.56 -24.97 -24.22
CA PRO A 406 7.61 -24.67 -22.79
C PRO A 406 6.85 -23.39 -22.44
N ILE A 407 6.07 -23.43 -21.36
CA ILE A 407 5.26 -22.26 -20.95
C ILE A 407 6.10 -21.02 -20.62
N ASP A 408 7.36 -21.20 -20.29
CA ASP A 408 8.29 -20.10 -19.98
C ASP A 408 8.76 -19.34 -21.24
N ASP A 409 8.66 -19.95 -22.43
CA ASP A 409 9.01 -19.32 -23.71
C ASP A 409 7.92 -18.38 -24.23
N TYR A 410 6.70 -18.50 -23.70
CA TYR A 410 5.62 -17.57 -24.00
C TYR A 410 5.71 -16.30 -23.14
N ARG A 411 5.38 -15.15 -23.73
CA ARG A 411 5.11 -13.92 -22.96
C ARG A 411 3.88 -14.14 -22.07
N LEU A 412 3.96 -13.65 -20.84
CA LEU A 412 3.01 -13.94 -19.78
C LEU A 412 1.58 -13.47 -20.10
N ALA A 413 1.45 -12.20 -20.54
CA ALA A 413 0.14 -11.64 -20.82
C ALA A 413 -0.55 -12.30 -22.05
N PRO A 414 0.12 -12.56 -23.20
CA PRO A 414 -0.42 -13.34 -24.29
C PRO A 414 -0.81 -14.76 -23.89
N LEU A 415 0.00 -15.47 -23.12
CA LEU A 415 -0.31 -16.81 -22.61
C LEU A 415 -1.58 -16.78 -21.76
N ARG A 416 -1.66 -15.89 -20.78
CA ARG A 416 -2.84 -15.77 -19.89
C ARG A 416 -4.13 -15.38 -20.61
N ARG A 417 -4.03 -14.70 -21.76
CA ARG A 417 -5.21 -14.47 -22.63
C ARG A 417 -5.78 -15.75 -23.20
N GLN A 418 -4.95 -16.77 -23.43
CA GLN A 418 -5.37 -18.08 -23.96
C GLN A 418 -5.94 -19.03 -22.89
N ILE A 419 -6.00 -18.62 -21.64
CA ILE A 419 -6.47 -19.45 -20.51
C ILE A 419 -7.65 -18.77 -19.83
N ALA A 420 -8.80 -19.40 -19.78
CA ALA A 420 -9.93 -18.99 -18.96
C ALA A 420 -9.91 -19.73 -17.62
N LEU A 421 -10.24 -19.03 -16.54
CA LEU A 421 -10.27 -19.57 -15.18
C LEU A 421 -11.62 -19.27 -14.53
N VAL A 422 -12.29 -20.30 -14.04
CA VAL A 422 -13.45 -20.21 -13.15
C VAL A 422 -13.02 -20.77 -11.80
N SER A 423 -12.77 -19.89 -10.84
CA SER A 423 -12.29 -20.26 -9.50
C SER A 423 -13.42 -20.64 -8.56
N GLN A 424 -13.10 -21.40 -7.51
CA GLN A 424 -14.02 -21.79 -6.43
C GLN A 424 -14.66 -20.56 -5.76
N GLN A 425 -13.85 -19.57 -5.43
CA GLN A 425 -14.32 -18.28 -4.92
C GLN A 425 -14.43 -17.28 -6.06
N VAL A 426 -15.67 -17.02 -6.47
CA VAL A 426 -15.93 -16.05 -7.54
C VAL A 426 -15.67 -14.63 -7.05
N THR A 427 -14.68 -13.99 -7.64
CA THR A 427 -14.41 -12.57 -7.43
C THR A 427 -15.16 -11.73 -8.46
N LEU A 428 -16.04 -10.85 -8.00
CA LEU A 428 -16.69 -9.82 -8.81
C LEU A 428 -16.21 -8.45 -8.35
N PHE A 429 -15.95 -7.59 -9.30
CA PHE A 429 -15.53 -6.21 -9.03
C PHE A 429 -16.75 -5.32 -8.81
N ASN A 430 -16.61 -4.29 -8.00
CA ASN A 430 -17.65 -3.29 -7.78
C ASN A 430 -17.83 -2.41 -9.03
N ALA A 431 -18.45 -3.01 -10.04
CA ALA A 431 -18.70 -2.45 -11.35
C ALA A 431 -20.04 -2.98 -11.87
N SER A 432 -20.44 -2.63 -13.07
CA SER A 432 -21.65 -3.18 -13.68
C SER A 432 -21.53 -4.68 -13.97
N ILE A 433 -22.65 -5.35 -14.16
CA ILE A 433 -22.68 -6.74 -14.62
C ILE A 433 -21.97 -6.87 -15.97
N ALA A 434 -22.23 -5.93 -16.89
CA ALA A 434 -21.57 -5.89 -18.20
C ALA A 434 -20.03 -5.81 -18.07
N ASP A 435 -19.52 -4.91 -17.25
CA ASP A 435 -18.08 -4.76 -17.01
C ASP A 435 -17.48 -6.00 -16.33
N ASN A 436 -18.24 -6.69 -15.49
CA ASN A 436 -17.80 -7.93 -14.88
C ASN A 436 -17.72 -9.08 -15.87
N ILE A 437 -18.63 -9.17 -16.84
CA ILE A 437 -18.58 -10.18 -17.92
C ILE A 437 -17.42 -9.88 -18.88
N ALA A 438 -17.30 -8.63 -19.33
CA ALA A 438 -16.28 -8.17 -20.27
C ALA A 438 -15.01 -7.63 -19.57
N TYR A 439 -14.67 -8.19 -18.42
CA TYR A 439 -13.57 -7.69 -17.59
C TYR A 439 -12.25 -7.56 -18.37
N GLY A 440 -11.68 -6.35 -18.33
CA GLY A 440 -10.41 -6.02 -19.00
C GLY A 440 -10.54 -5.69 -20.50
N VAL A 441 -11.76 -5.63 -21.06
CA VAL A 441 -12.02 -5.24 -22.44
C VAL A 441 -12.78 -3.90 -22.46
N PRO A 442 -12.11 -2.75 -22.64
CA PRO A 442 -12.77 -1.48 -22.74
C PRO A 442 -13.71 -1.43 -23.96
N GLN A 443 -14.93 -0.90 -23.81
CA GLN A 443 -15.91 -0.75 -24.88
C GLN A 443 -16.28 -2.09 -25.58
N ALA A 444 -16.42 -3.14 -24.78
CA ALA A 444 -16.86 -4.43 -25.29
C ALA A 444 -18.24 -4.36 -25.96
N ASP A 445 -18.42 -5.13 -27.04
CA ASP A 445 -19.68 -5.19 -27.74
C ASP A 445 -20.80 -5.75 -26.84
N ARG A 446 -21.88 -5.00 -26.70
CA ARG A 446 -23.03 -5.39 -25.89
C ARG A 446 -23.67 -6.70 -26.35
N VAL A 447 -23.72 -6.92 -27.66
CA VAL A 447 -24.27 -8.12 -28.25
C VAL A 447 -23.46 -9.36 -27.83
N ALA A 448 -22.13 -9.24 -27.83
CA ALA A 448 -21.24 -10.31 -27.38
C ALA A 448 -21.39 -10.58 -25.86
N ILE A 449 -21.55 -9.53 -25.03
CA ILE A 449 -21.80 -9.66 -23.59
C ILE A 449 -23.11 -10.41 -23.34
N GLU A 450 -24.19 -10.02 -24.04
CA GLU A 450 -25.51 -10.68 -23.91
C GLU A 450 -25.47 -12.12 -24.39
N ALA A 451 -24.78 -12.40 -25.49
CA ALA A 451 -24.61 -13.79 -26.00
C ALA A 451 -23.89 -14.66 -24.96
N ALA A 452 -22.82 -14.17 -24.36
CA ALA A 452 -22.11 -14.88 -23.29
C ALA A 452 -22.98 -15.09 -22.04
N ALA A 453 -23.78 -14.10 -21.66
CA ALA A 453 -24.70 -14.18 -20.53
C ALA A 453 -25.83 -15.21 -20.81
N ARG A 454 -26.39 -15.27 -22.04
CA ARG A 454 -27.38 -16.26 -22.44
C ARG A 454 -26.79 -17.66 -22.39
N ALA A 455 -25.59 -17.85 -22.93
CA ALA A 455 -24.88 -19.13 -22.91
C ALA A 455 -24.56 -19.62 -21.50
N ALA A 456 -24.38 -18.70 -20.55
CA ALA A 456 -24.17 -18.98 -19.12
C ALA A 456 -25.48 -19.05 -18.32
N TYR A 457 -26.65 -19.00 -18.94
CA TYR A 457 -27.97 -18.95 -18.28
C TYR A 457 -28.06 -17.80 -17.25
N ALA A 458 -27.37 -16.69 -17.51
CA ALA A 458 -27.35 -15.50 -16.64
C ALA A 458 -28.34 -14.42 -17.11
N HIS A 459 -28.68 -14.39 -18.38
CA HIS A 459 -29.49 -13.34 -19.01
C HIS A 459 -30.82 -13.08 -18.31
N GLU A 460 -31.60 -14.16 -18.02
CA GLU A 460 -32.91 -14.02 -17.41
C GLU A 460 -32.91 -13.32 -16.06
N PHE A 461 -31.96 -13.66 -15.18
CA PHE A 461 -31.91 -12.97 -13.90
C PHE A 461 -31.38 -11.54 -14.02
N ILE A 462 -30.49 -11.28 -15.00
CA ILE A 462 -29.97 -9.94 -15.28
C ILE A 462 -31.11 -9.01 -15.74
N GLU A 463 -31.97 -9.45 -16.63
CA GLU A 463 -33.12 -8.69 -17.12
C GLU A 463 -34.13 -8.34 -16.01
N ARG A 464 -34.25 -9.18 -14.99
CA ARG A 464 -35.10 -8.91 -13.82
C ARG A 464 -34.52 -7.87 -12.85
N MET A 465 -33.26 -7.47 -13.03
CA MET A 465 -32.65 -6.44 -12.20
C MET A 465 -33.06 -5.03 -12.64
N PRO A 466 -33.15 -4.06 -11.72
CA PRO A 466 -33.65 -2.72 -12.01
C PRO A 466 -32.96 -2.02 -13.19
N ASN A 467 -31.64 -2.22 -13.35
CA ASN A 467 -30.83 -1.62 -14.40
C ASN A 467 -30.27 -2.68 -15.39
N GLY A 468 -30.81 -3.91 -15.38
CA GLY A 468 -30.32 -4.98 -16.25
C GLY A 468 -28.79 -5.18 -16.13
N TYR A 469 -28.12 -5.20 -17.26
CA TYR A 469 -26.66 -5.36 -17.36
C TYR A 469 -25.85 -4.22 -16.74
N ASP A 470 -26.45 -3.04 -16.58
CA ASP A 470 -25.79 -1.86 -16.01
C ASP A 470 -25.97 -1.80 -14.47
N THR A 471 -26.56 -2.84 -13.89
CA THR A 471 -26.69 -3.00 -12.44
C THR A 471 -25.30 -3.17 -11.80
N LEU A 472 -25.01 -2.35 -10.79
CA LEU A 472 -23.80 -2.48 -9.97
C LEU A 472 -23.94 -3.69 -9.03
N VAL A 473 -22.94 -4.55 -9.01
CA VAL A 473 -22.98 -5.80 -8.20
C VAL A 473 -22.54 -5.62 -6.75
N GLY A 474 -22.00 -4.44 -6.38
CA GLY A 474 -21.41 -4.19 -5.06
C GLY A 474 -20.09 -4.92 -4.84
N ASP A 475 -19.49 -4.71 -3.67
CA ASP A 475 -18.22 -5.33 -3.32
C ASP A 475 -18.34 -6.86 -3.28
N ASN A 476 -17.50 -7.55 -4.06
CA ASN A 476 -17.53 -9.02 -4.23
C ASN A 476 -18.91 -9.59 -4.64
N GLY A 477 -19.77 -8.79 -5.26
CA GLY A 477 -21.09 -9.23 -5.69
C GLY A 477 -22.04 -9.56 -4.53
N VAL A 478 -21.95 -8.82 -3.42
CA VAL A 478 -22.75 -9.03 -2.21
C VAL A 478 -24.27 -8.99 -2.48
N MET A 479 -24.69 -8.31 -3.54
CA MET A 479 -26.10 -8.20 -3.96
C MET A 479 -26.59 -9.43 -4.75
N LEU A 480 -25.73 -10.40 -5.06
CA LEU A 480 -26.03 -11.57 -5.86
C LEU A 480 -26.01 -12.86 -5.04
N SER A 481 -26.86 -13.82 -5.39
CA SER A 481 -26.78 -15.16 -4.83
C SER A 481 -25.49 -15.89 -5.27
N GLY A 482 -25.10 -16.94 -4.56
CA GLY A 482 -23.95 -17.77 -4.93
C GLY A 482 -24.03 -18.28 -6.38
N GLY A 483 -25.18 -18.80 -6.78
CA GLY A 483 -25.43 -19.29 -8.13
C GLY A 483 -25.41 -18.19 -9.20
N GLN A 484 -25.88 -16.98 -8.89
CA GLN A 484 -25.81 -15.84 -9.80
C GLN A 484 -24.35 -15.41 -10.02
N ARG A 485 -23.55 -15.30 -8.93
CA ARG A 485 -22.12 -15.00 -9.05
C ARG A 485 -21.39 -16.02 -9.93
N GLN A 486 -21.67 -17.32 -9.72
CA GLN A 486 -21.07 -18.39 -10.49
C GLN A 486 -21.39 -18.28 -11.98
N ARG A 487 -22.68 -18.06 -12.33
CA ARG A 487 -23.10 -17.87 -13.72
C ARG A 487 -22.44 -16.67 -14.38
N LEU A 488 -22.20 -15.59 -13.65
CA LEU A 488 -21.41 -14.44 -14.16
C LEU A 488 -19.94 -14.80 -14.39
N ALA A 489 -19.32 -15.61 -13.52
CA ALA A 489 -17.96 -16.09 -13.74
C ALA A 489 -17.85 -16.98 -14.97
N ILE A 490 -18.85 -17.86 -15.20
CA ILE A 490 -18.93 -18.68 -16.41
C ILE A 490 -19.16 -17.80 -17.65
N ALA A 491 -20.05 -16.78 -17.57
CA ALA A 491 -20.25 -15.82 -18.66
C ALA A 491 -18.95 -15.09 -19.02
N ARG A 492 -18.15 -14.69 -18.02
CA ARG A 492 -16.81 -14.11 -18.21
C ARG A 492 -15.87 -15.06 -18.95
N ALA A 493 -15.88 -16.36 -18.59
CA ALA A 493 -15.06 -17.37 -19.26
C ALA A 493 -15.51 -17.62 -20.71
N ILE A 494 -16.83 -17.62 -20.98
CA ILE A 494 -17.39 -17.72 -22.33
C ILE A 494 -17.02 -16.50 -23.16
N PHE A 495 -17.19 -15.29 -22.62
CA PHE A 495 -16.86 -14.04 -23.30
C PHE A 495 -15.37 -13.94 -23.68
N LYS A 496 -14.48 -14.45 -22.80
CA LYS A 496 -13.03 -14.49 -23.06
C LYS A 496 -12.65 -15.40 -24.23
N ASP A 497 -13.43 -16.42 -24.54
CA ASP A 497 -13.26 -17.42 -25.63
C ASP A 497 -11.85 -18.03 -25.72
N ALA A 498 -11.26 -18.36 -24.58
CA ALA A 498 -9.94 -18.97 -24.50
C ALA A 498 -9.97 -20.47 -24.86
N PRO A 499 -8.95 -21.01 -25.57
CA PRO A 499 -8.88 -22.43 -25.94
C PRO A 499 -8.59 -23.35 -24.73
N LEU A 500 -7.96 -22.84 -23.67
CA LEU A 500 -7.71 -23.56 -22.43
C LEU A 500 -8.67 -23.07 -21.34
N LEU A 501 -9.31 -24.00 -20.64
CA LEU A 501 -10.25 -23.72 -19.56
C LEU A 501 -9.84 -24.45 -18.29
N ILE A 502 -9.78 -23.72 -17.19
CA ILE A 502 -9.56 -24.26 -15.84
C ILE A 502 -10.82 -24.01 -15.02
N LEU A 503 -11.38 -25.09 -14.46
CA LEU A 503 -12.53 -25.05 -13.57
C LEU A 503 -12.11 -25.57 -12.20
N ASP A 504 -12.16 -24.72 -11.17
CA ASP A 504 -11.85 -25.09 -9.79
C ASP A 504 -13.13 -25.09 -8.96
N GLU A 505 -13.65 -26.27 -8.63
CA GLU A 505 -14.81 -26.52 -7.75
C GLU A 505 -16.02 -25.58 -7.97
N ALA A 506 -16.46 -25.47 -9.21
CA ALA A 506 -17.43 -24.46 -9.64
C ALA A 506 -18.87 -24.58 -9.02
N THR A 507 -19.15 -25.51 -8.09
CA THR A 507 -20.54 -25.85 -7.74
C THR A 507 -20.82 -26.16 -6.26
N SER A 508 -19.91 -25.90 -5.32
CA SER A 508 -20.12 -26.13 -3.88
C SER A 508 -21.18 -25.20 -3.26
N ALA A 509 -22.08 -25.73 -2.43
CA ALA A 509 -23.07 -25.01 -1.61
C ALA A 509 -24.15 -24.21 -2.37
N LEU A 510 -24.72 -24.78 -3.45
CA LEU A 510 -25.81 -24.17 -4.24
C LEU A 510 -27.13 -24.92 -4.07
N ASP A 511 -28.24 -24.19 -4.27
CA ASP A 511 -29.56 -24.79 -4.38
C ASP A 511 -29.72 -25.61 -5.69
N THR A 512 -30.61 -26.60 -5.69
CA THR A 512 -30.79 -27.56 -6.80
C THR A 512 -31.13 -26.88 -8.14
N GLU A 513 -31.89 -25.79 -8.11
CA GLU A 513 -32.26 -25.07 -9.34
C GLU A 513 -31.03 -24.32 -9.93
N SER A 514 -30.30 -23.58 -9.12
CA SER A 514 -29.06 -22.91 -9.53
C SER A 514 -28.03 -23.90 -10.04
N GLU A 515 -27.94 -25.09 -9.42
CA GLU A 515 -27.05 -26.16 -9.84
C GLU A 515 -27.32 -26.61 -11.25
N ARG A 516 -28.60 -26.85 -11.62
CA ARG A 516 -28.97 -27.28 -12.97
C ARG A 516 -28.57 -26.28 -14.04
N TYR A 517 -28.77 -24.96 -13.79
CA TYR A 517 -28.36 -23.92 -14.73
C TYR A 517 -26.82 -23.83 -14.85
N ILE A 518 -26.10 -23.99 -13.75
CA ILE A 518 -24.64 -23.99 -13.76
C ILE A 518 -24.08 -25.18 -14.52
N GLN A 519 -24.65 -26.39 -14.33
CA GLN A 519 -24.25 -27.58 -15.07
C GLN A 519 -24.46 -27.38 -16.57
N ALA A 520 -25.60 -26.86 -16.99
CA ALA A 520 -25.87 -26.56 -18.39
C ALA A 520 -24.89 -25.50 -18.95
N ALA A 521 -24.55 -24.46 -18.16
CA ALA A 521 -23.57 -23.48 -18.56
C ALA A 521 -22.15 -24.05 -18.67
N LEU A 522 -21.77 -24.97 -17.77
CA LEU A 522 -20.49 -25.67 -17.83
C LEU A 522 -20.38 -26.56 -19.09
N GLU A 523 -21.43 -27.22 -19.49
CA GLU A 523 -21.45 -27.99 -20.75
C GLU A 523 -21.18 -27.10 -21.97
N VAL A 524 -21.75 -25.88 -21.99
CA VAL A 524 -21.54 -24.94 -23.08
C VAL A 524 -20.09 -24.41 -23.09
N VAL A 525 -19.55 -24.06 -21.91
CA VAL A 525 -18.21 -23.46 -21.84
C VAL A 525 -17.09 -24.47 -22.13
N CYS A 526 -17.31 -25.77 -21.87
CA CYS A 526 -16.30 -26.81 -22.12
C CYS A 526 -16.21 -27.23 -23.61
N ARG A 527 -17.25 -27.00 -24.41
CA ARG A 527 -17.29 -27.46 -25.82
C ARG A 527 -16.18 -26.87 -26.65
N GLY A 528 -15.37 -27.74 -27.29
CA GLY A 528 -14.29 -27.35 -28.19
C GLY A 528 -13.10 -26.69 -27.51
N ARG A 529 -12.97 -26.86 -26.19
CA ARG A 529 -11.85 -26.33 -25.39
C ARG A 529 -11.19 -27.44 -24.60
N THR A 530 -9.87 -27.37 -24.48
CA THR A 530 -9.14 -28.23 -23.54
C THR A 530 -9.46 -27.81 -22.14
N THR A 531 -10.05 -28.69 -21.34
CA THR A 531 -10.58 -28.34 -20.02
C THR A 531 -9.94 -29.20 -18.93
N LEU A 532 -9.35 -28.51 -17.93
CA LEU A 532 -8.93 -29.14 -16.69
C LEU A 532 -9.93 -28.76 -15.59
N VAL A 533 -10.58 -29.74 -15.00
CA VAL A 533 -11.57 -29.49 -13.95
C VAL A 533 -11.16 -30.17 -12.65
N ILE A 534 -11.02 -29.41 -11.58
CA ILE A 534 -10.95 -29.95 -10.22
C ILE A 534 -12.36 -30.27 -9.80
N ALA A 535 -12.68 -31.55 -9.80
CA ALA A 535 -14.06 -32.01 -9.63
C ALA A 535 -14.31 -32.52 -8.21
N HIS A 536 -15.37 -32.02 -7.59
CA HIS A 536 -15.91 -32.48 -6.32
C HIS A 536 -17.34 -33.03 -6.45
N ARG A 537 -17.91 -33.06 -7.68
CA ARG A 537 -19.23 -33.59 -7.96
C ARG A 537 -19.15 -34.73 -8.96
N LEU A 538 -19.95 -35.77 -8.69
CA LEU A 538 -20.01 -36.97 -9.50
C LEU A 538 -20.40 -36.67 -10.95
N SER A 539 -21.41 -35.82 -11.15
CA SER A 539 -21.90 -35.46 -12.50
C SER A 539 -20.85 -34.83 -13.41
N THR A 540 -19.89 -34.11 -12.82
CA THR A 540 -18.77 -33.51 -13.56
C THR A 540 -17.69 -34.56 -13.88
N ILE A 541 -17.44 -35.46 -12.92
CA ILE A 541 -16.44 -36.52 -13.05
C ILE A 541 -16.87 -37.55 -14.12
N GLU A 542 -18.15 -37.99 -14.11
CA GLU A 542 -18.69 -38.97 -15.06
C GLU A 542 -18.66 -38.52 -16.52
N ARG A 543 -18.69 -37.20 -16.74
CA ARG A 543 -18.67 -36.59 -18.09
C ARG A 543 -17.28 -36.31 -18.63
N ALA A 544 -16.26 -36.41 -17.81
CA ALA A 544 -14.90 -36.19 -18.25
C ALA A 544 -14.44 -37.32 -19.19
N ASP A 545 -13.71 -36.92 -20.24
CA ASP A 545 -13.12 -37.88 -21.17
C ASP A 545 -12.08 -38.75 -20.45
N ARG A 546 -11.41 -38.17 -19.47
CA ARG A 546 -10.42 -38.86 -18.63
C ARG A 546 -10.40 -38.27 -17.21
N ILE A 547 -10.16 -39.13 -16.24
CA ILE A 547 -9.99 -38.77 -14.82
C ILE A 547 -8.54 -39.02 -14.41
N LEU A 548 -7.94 -38.07 -13.73
CA LEU A 548 -6.64 -38.19 -13.06
C LEU A 548 -6.86 -38.25 -11.55
N VAL A 549 -6.46 -39.33 -10.93
CA VAL A 549 -6.55 -39.50 -9.47
C VAL A 549 -5.23 -39.10 -8.83
N MET A 550 -5.26 -38.05 -8.02
CA MET A 550 -4.07 -37.53 -7.34
C MET A 550 -4.03 -37.94 -5.87
N GLU A 551 -2.94 -38.54 -5.47
CA GLU A 551 -2.60 -38.81 -4.05
C GLU A 551 -1.18 -38.34 -3.75
N GLN A 552 -1.01 -37.63 -2.64
CA GLN A 552 0.29 -37.19 -2.11
C GLN A 552 1.23 -36.55 -3.16
N GLY A 553 0.66 -35.82 -4.11
CA GLY A 553 1.42 -35.12 -5.16
C GLY A 553 1.78 -35.95 -6.39
N GLN A 554 1.19 -37.12 -6.56
CA GLN A 554 1.39 -38.00 -7.70
C GLN A 554 0.06 -38.39 -8.34
N VAL A 555 0.06 -38.72 -9.64
CA VAL A 555 -1.08 -39.35 -10.32
C VAL A 555 -0.94 -40.85 -10.11
N VAL A 556 -1.88 -41.43 -9.35
CA VAL A 556 -1.84 -42.86 -9.00
C VAL A 556 -2.72 -43.71 -9.95
N GLU A 557 -3.79 -43.14 -10.48
CA GLU A 557 -4.66 -43.77 -11.44
C GLU A 557 -5.12 -42.80 -12.53
N GLN A 558 -5.37 -43.32 -13.71
CA GLN A 558 -5.99 -42.57 -14.81
C GLN A 558 -6.86 -43.49 -15.65
N GLY A 559 -7.96 -42.97 -16.22
CA GLY A 559 -8.90 -43.67 -17.06
C GLY A 559 -10.27 -43.01 -17.10
N THR A 560 -11.24 -43.62 -17.76
CA THR A 560 -12.63 -43.20 -17.73
C THR A 560 -13.30 -43.59 -16.40
N HIS A 561 -14.44 -43.00 -16.09
CA HIS A 561 -15.21 -43.34 -14.88
C HIS A 561 -15.48 -44.85 -14.78
N ALA A 562 -15.95 -45.48 -15.89
CA ALA A 562 -16.29 -46.91 -15.91
C ALA A 562 -15.05 -47.80 -15.68
N GLU A 563 -13.92 -47.49 -16.31
CA GLU A 563 -12.66 -48.23 -16.14
C GLU A 563 -12.13 -48.16 -14.70
N LEU A 564 -12.19 -46.96 -14.11
CA LEU A 564 -11.65 -46.76 -12.76
C LEU A 564 -12.54 -47.38 -11.66
N ILE A 565 -13.86 -47.39 -11.85
CA ILE A 565 -14.78 -48.11 -10.96
C ILE A 565 -14.52 -49.61 -11.05
N ALA A 566 -14.35 -50.16 -12.29
CA ALA A 566 -14.10 -51.57 -12.50
C ALA A 566 -12.76 -52.06 -11.91
N ARG A 567 -11.75 -51.18 -11.81
CA ARG A 567 -10.45 -51.49 -11.19
C ARG A 567 -10.50 -51.62 -9.66
N ASP A 568 -11.56 -51.12 -9.03
CA ASP A 568 -11.76 -51.08 -7.56
C ASP A 568 -10.56 -50.50 -6.77
N GLY A 569 -9.90 -49.52 -7.36
CA GLY A 569 -8.68 -48.89 -6.81
C GLY A 569 -8.96 -47.62 -5.99
N ALA A 570 -7.98 -46.69 -6.01
CA ALA A 570 -8.04 -45.42 -5.29
C ALA A 570 -9.27 -44.57 -5.69
N TYR A 571 -9.63 -44.55 -6.97
CA TYR A 571 -10.82 -43.88 -7.46
C TYR A 571 -12.09 -44.46 -6.88
N ALA A 572 -12.25 -45.77 -6.94
CA ALA A 572 -13.45 -46.44 -6.44
C ALA A 572 -13.60 -46.25 -4.93
N ALA A 573 -12.50 -46.27 -4.19
CA ALA A 573 -12.49 -45.95 -2.75
C ALA A 573 -12.93 -44.51 -2.49
N LEU A 574 -12.43 -43.55 -3.26
CA LEU A 574 -12.81 -42.14 -3.16
C LEU A 574 -14.28 -41.90 -3.51
N HIS A 575 -14.75 -42.57 -4.56
CA HIS A 575 -16.14 -42.56 -5.00
C HIS A 575 -17.10 -43.06 -3.91
N ARG A 576 -16.78 -44.18 -3.27
CA ARG A 576 -17.57 -44.74 -2.16
C ARG A 576 -17.64 -43.77 -0.97
N LEU A 577 -16.55 -43.16 -0.62
CA LEU A 577 -16.49 -42.20 0.52
C LEU A 577 -17.25 -40.89 0.24
N GLN A 578 -17.16 -40.35 -0.96
CA GLN A 578 -17.72 -39.02 -1.25
C GLN A 578 -19.16 -39.04 -1.77
N PHE A 579 -19.60 -40.14 -2.42
CA PHE A 579 -20.83 -40.14 -3.18
C PHE A 579 -21.85 -41.25 -2.77
N GLN A 580 -21.43 -42.31 -2.09
CA GLN A 580 -22.37 -43.31 -1.59
C GLN A 580 -23.00 -42.96 -0.24
N GLU A 581 -22.31 -42.19 0.62
CA GLU A 581 -22.91 -41.67 1.87
C GLU A 581 -24.02 -40.63 1.60
N ALA A 582 -23.99 -39.92 0.46
CA ALA A 582 -24.99 -38.94 0.09
C ALA A 582 -26.30 -39.54 -0.43
N SER A 583 -26.32 -40.82 -0.80
CA SER A 583 -27.53 -41.51 -1.31
C SER A 583 -28.32 -42.25 -0.21
N THR A 584 -27.80 -42.31 1.02
CA THR A 584 -28.43 -43.01 2.16
C THR A 584 -28.92 -42.05 3.26
N ALA A 585 -28.80 -40.75 3.11
CA ALA A 585 -29.34 -39.68 3.96
C ALA A 585 -30.43 -38.92 3.20
#